data_97770bd1094a4a955d9606af43ed9e59
#
_entry.id   97770bd1094a4a955d9606af43ed9e59
#
_cell.length_a   1.000
_cell.length_b   1.000
_cell.length_c   1.000
_cell.angle_alpha   90.00
_cell.angle_beta   90.00
_cell.angle_gamma   90.00
#
_symmetry.space_group_name_H-M   'P 1'
#
loop_
_entity.id
_entity.type
_entity.pdbx_description
1 polymer ?
#
loop_
_entity_poly.entity_id
_entity_poly.type
_entity_poly.pdbx_seq_one_letter_code
_entity_poly.pdbx_strand_id
1 'polypeptide(L)'
;MKKRRQTKIVFTCLLSLFLLLPFLLSCAALQSRSQPLHPEYLTILYLNDLHGQLEPFSAEGGKTVGGAARVATLVKRIREENRQLGRHTLFLVAGDLFLGSSLSALFQGEAELKFLNQVLPDAMTLGNHEFDFGMEVLQQRIQDATFPVISANIYKGKERQFPPVIFKDLEGGFRAGILGLITPDTAQLAHPDKIAGITFSDPVAEGSKLAPDMKRDSDIFIALTHTGVEMDKKLAQQVPGLDVIIGGHDHVALPEPLVVNGVLICQAQYRGLFLGRLDLRIDGKKVVKVGGGLIPVTEDLPEDQEVKQMVASYRAELEHKLKEVVGKITVRLVGEPEKIRTMETNLGNLVADIMRRAAHTEIALVNGGSIRASIDEGPITLEDVWRVFPYDSQLASVELSGSQIEEALRHSVSLGPGLTGGFLQLSGMSFVIGPSGPQEIRVQGKPLQRERLYSIAITDFMLAGGDGYGHFQKGRNRLLRPFLIRDLLISYFKENKEISHGVEGRIRRQP
;
A
#
# COMPACT_ATOMS: atom_id res chain seq x y z
N MET A 1 -49.02 59.34 52.64
CA MET A 1 -47.62 59.40 52.29
C MET A 1 -46.82 58.36 53.10
N LYS A 2 -46.82 57.11 52.73
CA LYS A 2 -45.90 56.04 53.28
C LYS A 2 -46.05 54.76 52.44
N LYS A 3 -45.39 54.68 51.24
CA LYS A 3 -45.26 53.48 50.50
C LYS A 3 -44.23 53.67 49.31
N ARG A 4 -42.97 53.98 49.63
CA ARG A 4 -41.93 54.08 48.61
C ARG A 4 -40.51 53.89 49.14
N ARG A 5 -40.27 53.00 50.09
CA ARG A 5 -38.91 52.77 50.62
C ARG A 5 -38.48 51.29 50.77
N GLN A 6 -39.31 50.33 50.41
CA GLN A 6 -38.94 48.90 50.57
C GLN A 6 -38.52 48.17 49.29
N THR A 7 -38.61 48.79 48.10
CA THR A 7 -38.33 48.09 46.81
C THR A 7 -36.90 48.27 46.30
N LYS A 8 -36.05 49.08 46.95
CA LYS A 8 -34.65 49.29 46.47
C LYS A 8 -33.59 48.41 47.14
N ILE A 9 -33.88 47.75 48.23
CA ILE A 9 -32.89 46.92 48.99
C ILE A 9 -32.87 45.47 48.45
N VAL A 10 -33.95 44.95 47.87
CA VAL A 10 -34.04 43.61 47.36
C VAL A 10 -33.34 43.46 45.98
N PHE A 11 -33.21 44.58 45.23
CA PHE A 11 -32.58 44.54 43.90
C PHE A 11 -31.04 44.56 43.92
N THR A 12 -30.44 45.03 45.02
CA THR A 12 -28.98 45.13 45.18
C THR A 12 -28.36 43.81 45.67
N CYS A 13 -29.10 42.96 46.37
CA CYS A 13 -28.60 41.63 46.80
C CYS A 13 -28.73 40.55 45.73
N LEU A 14 -29.60 40.67 44.71
CA LEU A 14 -29.73 39.72 43.62
C LEU A 14 -28.71 39.95 42.50
N LEU A 15 -28.16 41.16 42.35
CA LEU A 15 -27.14 41.46 41.33
C LEU A 15 -25.73 41.03 41.77
N SER A 16 -25.47 40.94 43.10
CA SER A 16 -24.17 40.45 43.62
C SER A 16 -24.05 38.91 43.62
N LEU A 17 -25.17 38.16 43.53
CA LEU A 17 -25.16 36.71 43.47
C LEU A 17 -24.95 36.19 42.04
N PHE A 18 -25.26 37.01 41.00
CA PHE A 18 -25.07 36.63 39.59
C PHE A 18 -23.65 36.89 39.06
N LEU A 19 -22.83 37.70 39.73
CA LEU A 19 -21.44 37.99 39.37
C LEU A 19 -20.42 37.02 39.99
N LEU A 20 -20.83 36.18 40.94
CA LEU A 20 -19.95 35.14 41.53
C LEU A 20 -20.10 33.74 40.89
N LEU A 21 -21.16 33.51 40.11
CA LEU A 21 -21.38 32.22 39.45
C LEU A 21 -20.40 31.88 38.29
N PRO A 22 -19.94 32.84 37.46
CA PRO A 22 -18.96 32.51 36.43
C PRO A 22 -17.53 32.23 36.93
N PHE A 23 -17.21 32.65 38.17
CA PHE A 23 -15.89 32.39 38.78
C PHE A 23 -15.76 31.00 39.41
N LEU A 24 -16.87 30.36 39.80
CA LEU A 24 -16.86 28.99 40.32
C LEU A 24 -16.95 27.94 39.26
N LEU A 25 -17.39 28.28 38.03
CA LEU A 25 -17.38 27.36 36.86
C LEU A 25 -16.04 27.35 36.10
N SER A 26 -15.16 28.30 36.32
CA SER A 26 -13.83 28.37 35.70
C SER A 26 -12.74 27.60 36.47
N CYS A 27 -12.98 27.16 37.69
CA CYS A 27 -12.02 26.37 38.48
C CYS A 27 -12.21 24.84 38.34
N ALA A 28 -13.21 24.36 37.62
CA ALA A 28 -13.46 22.93 37.47
C ALA A 28 -12.73 22.29 36.27
N ALA A 29 -11.91 23.06 35.52
CA ALA A 29 -11.28 22.57 34.27
C ALA A 29 -9.76 22.35 34.36
N LEU A 30 -9.18 22.38 35.53
CA LEU A 30 -7.79 22.02 35.77
C LEU A 30 -7.71 20.83 36.75
N GLN A 31 -8.35 19.72 36.39
CA GLN A 31 -7.92 18.43 36.94
C GLN A 31 -6.55 18.12 36.32
N SER A 32 -5.49 18.45 37.08
CA SER A 32 -4.16 17.89 36.79
C SER A 32 -4.33 16.37 36.80
N ARG A 33 -4.12 15.72 35.64
CA ARG A 33 -4.04 14.28 35.57
C ARG A 33 -3.02 13.82 36.61
N SER A 34 -3.48 13.06 37.60
CA SER A 34 -2.58 12.37 38.51
C SER A 34 -1.73 11.41 37.68
N GLN A 35 -0.39 11.54 37.75
CA GLN A 35 0.47 10.56 37.18
C GLN A 35 0.20 9.16 37.80
N PRO A 36 0.21 8.09 37.02
CA PRO A 36 0.10 6.74 37.57
C PRO A 36 1.15 6.53 38.67
N LEU A 37 0.71 6.07 39.83
CA LEU A 37 1.57 5.88 41.01
C LEU A 37 2.44 4.62 40.93
N HIS A 38 2.23 3.79 39.90
CA HIS A 38 2.91 2.50 39.71
C HIS A 38 3.43 2.39 38.27
N PRO A 39 4.50 1.60 38.03
CA PRO A 39 4.96 1.35 36.66
C PRO A 39 3.88 0.63 35.85
N GLU A 40 3.62 1.15 34.66
CA GLU A 40 2.66 0.59 33.73
C GLU A 40 3.34 -0.41 32.79
N TYR A 41 2.59 -1.44 32.38
CA TYR A 41 3.03 -2.44 31.42
C TYR A 41 2.17 -2.34 30.17
N LEU A 42 2.81 -2.01 29.04
CA LEU A 42 2.16 -1.88 27.75
C LEU A 42 2.77 -2.85 26.74
N THR A 43 1.94 -3.67 26.12
CA THR A 43 2.28 -4.44 24.93
C THR A 43 1.73 -3.73 23.70
N ILE A 44 2.57 -3.42 22.72
CA ILE A 44 2.16 -2.96 21.39
C ILE A 44 2.32 -4.14 20.44
N LEU A 45 1.19 -4.62 19.90
CA LEU A 45 1.14 -5.54 18.78
C LEU A 45 1.11 -4.71 17.50
N TYR A 46 1.80 -5.16 16.44
CA TYR A 46 1.80 -4.40 15.20
C TYR A 46 1.86 -5.30 13.97
N LEU A 47 1.23 -4.80 12.90
CA LEU A 47 1.18 -5.39 11.57
C LEU A 47 1.42 -4.27 10.54
N ASN A 48 2.09 -4.59 9.45
CA ASN A 48 2.32 -3.67 8.33
C ASN A 48 2.37 -4.45 7.01
N ASP A 49 2.13 -3.77 5.91
CA ASP A 49 2.36 -4.27 4.55
C ASP A 49 1.71 -5.65 4.31
N LEU A 50 0.42 -5.78 4.65
CA LEU A 50 -0.32 -7.04 4.48
C LEU A 50 -0.50 -7.39 2.99
N HIS A 51 -0.64 -6.37 2.13
CA HIS A 51 -0.75 -6.51 0.68
C HIS A 51 -1.79 -7.55 0.25
N GLY A 52 -2.98 -7.48 0.85
CA GLY A 52 -4.07 -8.38 0.51
C GLY A 52 -3.84 -9.85 0.82
N GLN A 53 -2.77 -10.21 1.54
CA GLN A 53 -2.41 -11.59 1.83
C GLN A 53 -3.20 -12.12 3.04
N LEU A 54 -4.47 -12.43 2.83
CA LEU A 54 -5.33 -12.97 3.88
C LEU A 54 -5.20 -14.49 4.04
N GLU A 55 -4.85 -15.19 2.97
CA GLU A 55 -4.66 -16.63 2.97
C GLU A 55 -3.22 -17.01 3.37
N PRO A 56 -3.02 -18.17 4.02
CA PRO A 56 -1.68 -18.71 4.19
C PRO A 56 -1.02 -18.98 2.83
N PHE A 57 0.30 -18.89 2.75
CA PHE A 57 1.06 -19.15 1.52
C PHE A 57 2.33 -19.97 1.81
N SER A 58 2.89 -20.57 0.75
CA SER A 58 4.11 -21.37 0.88
C SER A 58 5.35 -20.45 0.86
N ALA A 59 6.17 -20.54 1.91
CA ALA A 59 7.49 -19.92 1.95
C ALA A 59 8.56 -20.86 1.38
N GLU A 60 9.79 -20.34 1.26
CA GLU A 60 10.96 -21.18 0.93
C GLU A 60 11.08 -22.37 1.88
N GLY A 61 11.32 -23.56 1.33
CA GLY A 61 11.33 -24.80 2.10
C GLY A 61 9.98 -25.50 2.28
N GLY A 62 8.91 -25.00 1.61
CA GLY A 62 7.61 -25.68 1.53
C GLY A 62 6.72 -25.53 2.77
N LYS A 63 7.14 -24.78 3.77
CA LYS A 63 6.31 -24.50 4.97
C LYS A 63 5.22 -23.48 4.67
N THR A 64 4.04 -23.70 5.22
CA THR A 64 2.93 -22.75 5.10
C THR A 64 3.03 -21.68 6.18
N VAL A 65 3.06 -20.41 5.77
CA VAL A 65 3.24 -19.25 6.65
C VAL A 65 2.16 -18.20 6.41
N GLY A 66 2.05 -17.22 7.30
CA GLY A 66 1.08 -16.14 7.21
C GLY A 66 -0.36 -16.60 7.44
N GLY A 67 -1.29 -15.79 6.95
CA GLY A 67 -2.74 -16.03 7.06
C GLY A 67 -3.41 -15.22 8.16
N ALA A 68 -4.42 -14.44 7.76
CA ALA A 68 -5.18 -13.54 8.64
C ALA A 68 -5.80 -14.26 9.84
N ALA A 69 -6.28 -15.51 9.67
CA ALA A 69 -6.86 -16.30 10.74
C ALA A 69 -5.85 -16.67 11.85
N ARG A 70 -4.60 -16.91 11.50
CA ARG A 70 -3.52 -17.17 12.48
C ARG A 70 -3.09 -15.88 13.18
N VAL A 71 -2.99 -14.77 12.43
CA VAL A 71 -2.74 -13.43 13.02
C VAL A 71 -3.83 -13.10 14.04
N ALA A 72 -5.11 -13.32 13.70
CA ALA A 72 -6.24 -13.09 14.61
C ALA A 72 -6.11 -13.90 15.89
N THR A 73 -5.74 -15.17 15.79
CA THR A 73 -5.49 -16.04 16.97
C THR A 73 -4.42 -15.45 17.88
N LEU A 74 -3.29 -15.00 17.31
CA LEU A 74 -2.21 -14.40 18.10
C LEU A 74 -2.66 -13.13 18.80
N VAL A 75 -3.33 -12.21 18.06
CA VAL A 75 -3.82 -10.94 18.62
C VAL A 75 -4.81 -11.20 19.77
N LYS A 76 -5.82 -12.06 19.55
CA LYS A 76 -6.84 -12.39 20.58
C LYS A 76 -6.20 -13.04 21.80
N ARG A 77 -5.28 -14.00 21.60
CA ARG A 77 -4.58 -14.69 22.68
C ARG A 77 -3.73 -13.75 23.52
N ILE A 78 -2.91 -12.90 22.91
CA ILE A 78 -2.02 -12.00 23.64
C ILE A 78 -2.82 -10.92 24.39
N ARG A 79 -3.90 -10.41 23.80
CA ARG A 79 -4.82 -9.50 24.50
C ARG A 79 -5.40 -10.14 25.76
N GLU A 80 -5.85 -11.38 25.67
CA GLU A 80 -6.43 -12.09 26.82
C GLU A 80 -5.37 -12.40 27.89
N GLU A 81 -4.17 -12.84 27.50
CA GLU A 81 -3.05 -13.04 28.42
C GLU A 81 -2.70 -11.75 29.17
N ASN A 82 -2.61 -10.62 28.46
CA ASN A 82 -2.31 -9.33 29.07
C ASN A 82 -3.43 -8.83 29.97
N ARG A 83 -4.68 -9.01 29.58
CA ARG A 83 -5.84 -8.69 30.40
C ARG A 83 -5.81 -9.43 31.75
N GLN A 84 -5.48 -10.72 31.73
CA GLN A 84 -5.34 -11.55 32.96
C GLN A 84 -4.18 -11.08 33.83
N LEU A 85 -3.13 -10.51 33.25
CA LEU A 85 -1.95 -9.99 33.93
C LEU A 85 -2.08 -8.51 34.35
N GLY A 86 -3.22 -7.85 34.07
CA GLY A 86 -3.41 -6.43 34.32
C GLY A 86 -2.47 -5.55 33.49
N ARG A 87 -2.14 -5.96 32.26
CA ARG A 87 -1.28 -5.24 31.31
C ARG A 87 -2.10 -4.62 30.19
N HIS A 88 -1.71 -3.45 29.73
CA HIS A 88 -2.32 -2.79 28.58
C HIS A 88 -1.87 -3.45 27.27
N THR A 89 -2.75 -3.45 26.28
CA THR A 89 -2.42 -3.91 24.92
C THR A 89 -2.95 -2.91 23.91
N LEU A 90 -2.09 -2.48 22.98
CA LEU A 90 -2.47 -1.78 21.75
C LEU A 90 -2.17 -2.68 20.56
N PHE A 91 -3.04 -2.67 19.56
CA PHE A 91 -2.77 -3.29 18.27
C PHE A 91 -2.81 -2.22 17.18
N LEU A 92 -1.69 -2.03 16.47
CA LEU A 92 -1.49 -0.96 15.50
C LEU A 92 -1.19 -1.54 14.11
N VAL A 93 -1.72 -0.90 13.06
CA VAL A 93 -1.51 -1.31 11.66
C VAL A 93 -0.86 -0.17 10.88
N ALA A 94 0.34 -0.42 10.36
CA ALA A 94 1.18 0.61 9.74
C ALA A 94 1.05 0.66 8.21
N GLY A 95 -0.17 0.60 7.68
CA GLY A 95 -0.49 0.81 6.26
C GLY A 95 -0.19 -0.35 5.32
N ASP A 96 -0.43 -0.12 4.03
CA ASP A 96 -0.33 -1.08 2.91
C ASP A 96 -1.09 -2.37 3.19
N LEU A 97 -2.37 -2.19 3.56
CA LEU A 97 -3.32 -3.27 3.76
C LEU A 97 -3.76 -3.86 2.41
N PHE A 98 -3.95 -2.99 1.41
CA PHE A 98 -4.53 -3.31 0.10
C PHE A 98 -3.48 -3.74 -0.90
N LEU A 99 -3.97 -4.30 -2.01
CA LEU A 99 -3.26 -4.73 -3.21
C LEU A 99 -2.13 -5.75 -2.97
N GLY A 100 -1.98 -6.69 -3.92
CA GLY A 100 -0.97 -7.76 -3.89
C GLY A 100 -1.58 -9.16 -4.05
N SER A 101 -2.91 -9.28 -3.95
CA SER A 101 -3.64 -10.52 -4.26
C SER A 101 -4.81 -10.26 -5.20
N SER A 102 -5.25 -11.30 -5.94
CA SER A 102 -6.45 -11.22 -6.78
C SER A 102 -7.72 -10.95 -5.96
N LEU A 103 -7.75 -11.40 -4.70
CA LEU A 103 -8.83 -11.15 -3.77
C LEU A 103 -8.91 -9.66 -3.42
N SER A 104 -7.80 -9.05 -3.04
CA SER A 104 -7.72 -7.63 -2.75
C SER A 104 -8.13 -6.77 -3.95
N ALA A 105 -7.60 -7.10 -5.12
CA ALA A 105 -7.89 -6.34 -6.35
C ALA A 105 -9.37 -6.44 -6.76
N LEU A 106 -10.00 -7.63 -6.68
CA LEU A 106 -11.40 -7.81 -7.07
C LEU A 106 -12.38 -7.16 -6.09
N PHE A 107 -12.10 -7.25 -4.79
CA PHE A 107 -12.95 -6.69 -3.73
C PHE A 107 -12.48 -5.32 -3.23
N GLN A 108 -11.44 -4.77 -3.86
CA GLN A 108 -10.93 -3.42 -3.58
C GLN A 108 -10.70 -3.16 -2.08
N GLY A 109 -10.03 -4.09 -1.40
CA GLY A 109 -9.67 -3.99 0.02
C GLY A 109 -10.80 -4.30 1.01
N GLU A 110 -11.99 -4.68 0.56
CA GLU A 110 -13.13 -4.97 1.46
C GLU A 110 -12.85 -6.15 2.39
N ALA A 111 -12.27 -7.23 1.87
CA ALA A 111 -11.99 -8.44 2.63
C ALA A 111 -10.94 -8.19 3.74
N GLU A 112 -9.91 -7.41 3.41
CA GLU A 112 -8.85 -7.01 4.34
C GLU A 112 -9.40 -6.14 5.46
N LEU A 113 -10.28 -5.20 5.11
CA LEU A 113 -10.93 -4.36 6.10
C LEU A 113 -11.85 -5.16 7.04
N LYS A 114 -12.61 -6.13 6.49
CA LYS A 114 -13.43 -7.04 7.31
C LYS A 114 -12.58 -7.87 8.26
N PHE A 115 -11.41 -8.32 7.84
CA PHE A 115 -10.44 -8.96 8.74
C PHE A 115 -10.06 -8.02 9.88
N LEU A 116 -9.65 -6.78 9.58
CA LEU A 116 -9.27 -5.83 10.62
C LEU A 116 -10.45 -5.48 11.55
N ASN A 117 -11.67 -5.37 11.03
CA ASN A 117 -12.87 -5.16 11.86
C ASN A 117 -13.14 -6.32 12.84
N GLN A 118 -12.68 -7.54 12.56
CA GLN A 118 -12.80 -8.67 13.50
C GLN A 118 -11.69 -8.69 14.56
N VAL A 119 -10.51 -8.16 14.26
CA VAL A 119 -9.41 -8.10 15.22
C VAL A 119 -9.26 -6.76 15.92
N LEU A 120 -10.00 -5.72 15.47
CA LEU A 120 -10.15 -4.41 16.10
C LEU A 120 -8.81 -3.75 16.44
N PRO A 121 -8.03 -3.25 15.48
CA PRO A 121 -6.86 -2.45 15.78
C PRO A 121 -7.24 -1.16 16.52
N ASP A 122 -6.36 -0.68 17.38
CA ASP A 122 -6.54 0.59 18.09
C ASP A 122 -6.30 1.82 17.20
N ALA A 123 -5.49 1.64 16.15
CA ALA A 123 -5.33 2.59 15.04
C ALA A 123 -4.71 1.91 13.81
N MET A 124 -5.00 2.49 12.65
CA MET A 124 -4.29 2.23 11.39
C MET A 124 -3.81 3.55 10.79
N THR A 125 -2.58 3.60 10.26
CA THR A 125 -2.17 4.65 9.33
C THR A 125 -2.34 4.18 7.90
N LEU A 126 -2.35 5.12 6.94
CA LEU A 126 -2.42 4.81 5.52
C LEU A 126 -1.01 4.57 4.95
N GLY A 127 -0.89 3.64 4.03
CA GLY A 127 0.25 3.48 3.15
C GLY A 127 -0.07 3.93 1.72
N ASN A 128 0.89 3.78 0.80
CA ASN A 128 0.70 4.22 -0.59
C ASN A 128 -0.31 3.34 -1.36
N HIS A 129 -0.41 2.05 -1.02
CA HIS A 129 -1.34 1.13 -1.68
C HIS A 129 -2.81 1.31 -1.28
N GLU A 130 -3.11 2.04 -0.22
CA GLU A 130 -4.48 2.44 0.08
C GLU A 130 -5.08 3.36 -0.99
N PHE A 131 -4.25 4.02 -1.80
CA PHE A 131 -4.68 4.91 -2.89
C PHE A 131 -4.84 4.22 -4.25
N ASP A 132 -4.49 2.95 -4.40
CA ASP A 132 -4.50 2.25 -5.69
C ASP A 132 -5.89 2.13 -6.31
N PHE A 133 -6.94 2.05 -5.50
CA PHE A 133 -8.33 2.06 -5.97
C PHE A 133 -8.94 3.46 -6.05
N GLY A 134 -8.19 4.51 -5.68
CA GLY A 134 -8.60 5.91 -5.69
C GLY A 134 -9.27 6.37 -4.40
N MET A 135 -9.35 7.71 -4.27
CA MET A 135 -9.85 8.37 -3.07
C MET A 135 -11.29 8.02 -2.72
N GLU A 136 -12.15 7.80 -3.71
CA GLU A 136 -13.56 7.46 -3.48
C GLU A 136 -13.70 6.09 -2.79
N VAL A 137 -13.00 5.08 -3.32
CA VAL A 137 -12.97 3.73 -2.72
C VAL A 137 -12.33 3.78 -1.34
N LEU A 138 -11.21 4.49 -1.19
CA LEU A 138 -10.54 4.64 0.12
C LEU A 138 -11.49 5.26 1.16
N GLN A 139 -12.19 6.35 0.81
CA GLN A 139 -13.14 6.99 1.72
C GLN A 139 -14.27 6.03 2.13
N GLN A 140 -14.79 5.23 1.19
CA GLN A 140 -15.78 4.21 1.51
C GLN A 140 -15.21 3.16 2.47
N ARG A 141 -14.02 2.63 2.21
CA ARG A 141 -13.38 1.65 3.11
C ARG A 141 -13.16 2.23 4.51
N ILE A 142 -12.78 3.50 4.62
CA ILE A 142 -12.62 4.16 5.93
C ILE A 142 -13.96 4.31 6.66
N GLN A 143 -15.06 4.56 5.95
CA GLN A 143 -16.40 4.58 6.55
C GLN A 143 -16.84 3.20 7.06
N ASP A 144 -16.41 2.12 6.38
CA ASP A 144 -16.70 0.74 6.78
C ASP A 144 -15.79 0.27 7.94
N ALA A 145 -14.70 0.99 8.25
CA ALA A 145 -13.79 0.67 9.34
C ALA A 145 -14.43 0.95 10.71
N THR A 146 -14.30 -0.01 11.65
CA THR A 146 -14.78 0.14 13.03
C THR A 146 -13.71 0.63 14.00
N PHE A 147 -12.58 1.06 13.46
CA PHE A 147 -11.39 1.55 14.16
C PHE A 147 -10.88 2.85 13.54
N PRO A 148 -10.09 3.66 14.26
CA PRO A 148 -9.55 4.90 13.74
C PRO A 148 -8.53 4.68 12.63
N VAL A 149 -8.70 5.41 11.50
CA VAL A 149 -7.69 5.56 10.43
C VAL A 149 -7.14 6.98 10.50
N ILE A 150 -5.83 7.12 10.63
CA ILE A 150 -5.16 8.40 10.91
C ILE A 150 -4.03 8.69 9.91
N SER A 151 -3.88 9.95 9.52
CA SER A 151 -2.68 10.44 8.82
C SER A 151 -2.57 11.96 8.93
N ALA A 152 -1.42 12.45 9.38
CA ALA A 152 -1.21 13.87 9.65
C ALA A 152 -0.80 14.67 8.41
N ASN A 153 -0.23 14.03 7.39
CA ASN A 153 0.45 14.70 6.29
C ASN A 153 -0.20 14.52 4.91
N ILE A 154 -1.52 14.26 4.87
CA ILE A 154 -2.31 14.16 3.63
C ILE A 154 -3.26 15.35 3.53
N TYR A 155 -3.19 16.11 2.42
CA TYR A 155 -3.94 17.34 2.23
C TYR A 155 -4.63 17.41 0.87
N LYS A 156 -5.79 18.10 0.83
CA LYS A 156 -6.41 18.61 -0.39
C LYS A 156 -6.44 20.13 -0.32
N GLY A 157 -5.59 20.78 -1.08
CA GLY A 157 -5.32 22.21 -0.89
C GLY A 157 -4.70 22.49 0.49
N LYS A 158 -5.46 23.18 1.37
CA LYS A 158 -5.02 23.47 2.76
C LYS A 158 -5.72 22.58 3.80
N GLU A 159 -6.65 21.76 3.38
CA GLU A 159 -7.48 20.93 4.25
C GLU A 159 -6.83 19.54 4.44
N ARG A 160 -6.58 19.17 5.70
CA ARG A 160 -6.13 17.83 6.05
C ARG A 160 -7.27 16.83 5.84
N GLN A 161 -6.98 15.71 5.20
CA GLN A 161 -8.00 14.76 4.79
C GLN A 161 -8.36 13.72 5.86
N PHE A 162 -7.48 13.48 6.83
CA PHE A 162 -7.64 12.46 7.86
C PHE A 162 -7.32 13.04 9.24
N PRO A 163 -7.88 12.47 10.33
CA PRO A 163 -7.45 12.80 11.68
C PRO A 163 -5.93 12.59 11.82
N PRO A 164 -5.17 13.57 12.33
CA PRO A 164 -3.72 13.47 12.42
C PRO A 164 -3.26 12.54 13.54
N VAL A 165 -4.03 12.52 14.63
CA VAL A 165 -3.67 11.86 15.89
C VAL A 165 -4.92 11.29 16.56
N ILE A 166 -4.70 10.29 17.39
CA ILE A 166 -5.68 9.84 18.38
C ILE A 166 -5.03 9.74 19.75
N PHE A 167 -5.86 9.86 20.79
CA PHE A 167 -5.47 9.58 22.16
C PHE A 167 -6.30 8.41 22.66
N LYS A 168 -5.63 7.36 23.12
CA LYS A 168 -6.25 6.17 23.69
C LYS A 168 -6.07 6.19 25.20
N ASP A 169 -7.17 6.37 25.93
CA ASP A 169 -7.19 6.21 27.36
C ASP A 169 -7.20 4.71 27.71
N LEU A 170 -6.25 4.29 28.53
CA LEU A 170 -6.09 2.93 29.05
C LEU A 170 -6.47 2.93 30.55
N GLU A 171 -6.63 1.73 31.11
CA GLU A 171 -6.95 1.60 32.54
C GLU A 171 -5.89 2.27 33.42
N GLY A 172 -6.25 2.67 34.63
CA GLY A 172 -5.33 3.38 35.53
C GLY A 172 -5.05 4.83 35.16
N GLY A 173 -5.70 5.39 34.13
CA GLY A 173 -5.50 6.76 33.67
C GLY A 173 -4.30 6.97 32.75
N PHE A 174 -3.64 5.90 32.34
CA PHE A 174 -2.55 5.93 31.37
C PHE A 174 -3.09 6.25 29.97
N ARG A 175 -2.42 7.15 29.23
CA ARG A 175 -2.86 7.58 27.90
C ARG A 175 -1.75 7.42 26.87
N ALA A 176 -2.04 6.70 25.78
CA ALA A 176 -1.20 6.65 24.61
C ALA A 176 -1.65 7.69 23.58
N GLY A 177 -0.70 8.50 23.09
CA GLY A 177 -0.90 9.36 21.94
C GLY A 177 -0.31 8.72 20.70
N ILE A 178 -1.11 8.62 19.63
CA ILE A 178 -0.73 7.95 18.38
C ILE A 178 -0.85 8.94 17.23
N LEU A 179 0.26 9.20 16.53
CA LEU A 179 0.36 10.09 15.37
C LEU A 179 0.50 9.25 14.10
N GLY A 180 -0.34 9.46 13.09
CA GLY A 180 -0.25 8.78 11.78
C GLY A 180 0.59 9.57 10.79
N LEU A 181 1.48 8.91 10.04
CA LEU A 181 2.31 9.51 8.98
C LEU A 181 2.48 8.57 7.79
N ILE A 182 2.50 9.14 6.59
CA ILE A 182 2.75 8.41 5.33
C ILE A 182 3.93 9.01 4.58
N THR A 183 4.58 8.21 3.72
CA THR A 183 5.65 8.68 2.84
C THR A 183 5.15 9.70 1.82
N PRO A 184 5.87 10.82 1.61
CA PRO A 184 5.54 11.76 0.53
C PRO A 184 5.77 11.16 -0.87
N ASP A 185 6.53 10.06 -0.99
CA ASP A 185 6.75 9.35 -2.25
C ASP A 185 5.45 8.75 -2.81
N THR A 186 4.39 8.65 -2.00
CA THR A 186 3.03 8.28 -2.45
C THR A 186 2.57 9.12 -3.65
N ALA A 187 2.97 10.39 -3.74
CA ALA A 187 2.69 11.24 -4.89
C ALA A 187 3.28 10.71 -6.22
N GLN A 188 4.30 9.85 -6.15
CA GLN A 188 4.98 9.25 -7.30
C GLN A 188 4.63 7.76 -7.46
N LEU A 189 4.25 7.10 -6.38
CA LEU A 189 3.93 5.68 -6.33
C LEU A 189 2.47 5.41 -6.71
N ALA A 190 1.54 6.28 -6.26
CA ALA A 190 0.13 6.17 -6.62
C ALA A 190 -0.14 6.76 -8.02
N HIS A 191 -1.17 6.23 -8.69
CA HIS A 191 -1.57 6.73 -10.00
C HIS A 191 -2.08 8.19 -9.89
N PRO A 192 -1.63 9.16 -10.72
CA PRO A 192 -2.00 10.57 -10.61
C PRO A 192 -3.50 10.85 -10.58
N ASP A 193 -4.30 10.14 -11.39
CA ASP A 193 -5.76 10.33 -11.41
C ASP A 193 -6.43 9.83 -10.13
N LYS A 194 -5.82 8.86 -9.43
CA LYS A 194 -6.32 8.29 -8.18
C LYS A 194 -6.12 9.22 -6.99
N ILE A 195 -5.15 10.11 -7.08
CA ILE A 195 -4.78 11.09 -6.05
C ILE A 195 -4.92 12.54 -6.54
N ALA A 196 -5.78 12.79 -7.53
CA ALA A 196 -5.95 14.12 -8.10
C ALA A 196 -6.28 15.19 -7.04
N GLY A 197 -5.43 16.22 -6.94
CA GLY A 197 -5.56 17.30 -5.97
C GLY A 197 -5.13 16.95 -4.55
N ILE A 198 -4.63 15.75 -4.30
CA ILE A 198 -4.06 15.33 -3.02
C ILE A 198 -2.56 15.63 -3.00
N THR A 199 -2.07 16.08 -1.86
CA THR A 199 -0.64 16.32 -1.62
C THR A 199 -0.21 15.65 -0.32
N PHE A 200 1.04 15.22 -0.27
CA PHE A 200 1.66 14.56 0.87
C PHE A 200 2.80 15.45 1.36
N SER A 201 2.65 16.00 2.56
CA SER A 201 3.66 16.91 3.14
C SER A 201 4.77 16.14 3.85
N ASP A 202 5.84 16.87 4.20
CA ASP A 202 6.99 16.30 4.91
C ASP A 202 6.57 15.73 6.29
N PRO A 203 6.78 14.43 6.57
CA PRO A 203 6.36 13.79 7.79
C PRO A 203 7.12 14.30 9.03
N VAL A 204 8.38 14.74 8.88
CA VAL A 204 9.16 15.31 9.98
C VAL A 204 8.60 16.67 10.38
N ALA A 205 8.26 17.51 9.42
CA ALA A 205 7.67 18.82 9.67
C ALA A 205 6.30 18.69 10.37
N GLU A 206 5.42 17.79 9.90
CA GLU A 206 4.10 17.58 10.53
C GLU A 206 4.23 16.93 11.92
N GLY A 207 5.12 15.95 12.07
CA GLY A 207 5.41 15.33 13.36
C GLY A 207 5.93 16.35 14.38
N SER A 208 6.88 17.19 14.00
CA SER A 208 7.46 18.23 14.86
C SER A 208 6.43 19.28 15.27
N LYS A 209 5.51 19.64 14.36
CA LYS A 209 4.42 20.58 14.64
C LYS A 209 3.42 20.05 15.68
N LEU A 210 3.13 18.75 15.66
CA LEU A 210 2.16 18.11 16.56
C LEU A 210 2.80 17.61 17.88
N ALA A 211 4.11 17.44 17.91
CA ALA A 211 4.85 16.90 19.05
C ALA A 211 4.59 17.61 20.41
N PRO A 212 4.46 18.95 20.49
CA PRO A 212 4.17 19.62 21.76
C PRO A 212 2.86 19.19 22.40
N ASP A 213 1.80 19.05 21.60
CA ASP A 213 0.49 18.60 22.06
C ASP A 213 0.52 17.13 22.44
N MET A 214 1.15 16.28 21.61
CA MET A 214 1.33 14.86 21.89
C MET A 214 2.03 14.63 23.22
N LYS A 215 3.13 15.33 23.47
CA LYS A 215 3.93 15.22 24.71
C LYS A 215 3.17 15.73 25.94
N ARG A 216 2.37 16.78 25.79
CA ARG A 216 1.55 17.33 26.88
C ARG A 216 0.42 16.37 27.28
N ASP A 217 -0.29 15.82 26.29
CA ASP A 217 -1.57 15.17 26.44
C ASP A 217 -1.50 13.63 26.50
N SER A 218 -0.27 13.04 26.43
CA SER A 218 -0.06 11.59 26.57
C SER A 218 1.07 11.23 27.54
N ASP A 219 1.05 9.99 28.00
CA ASP A 219 2.08 9.39 28.84
C ASP A 219 3.12 8.64 28.00
N ILE A 220 2.75 8.18 26.81
CA ILE A 220 3.63 7.65 25.77
C ILE A 220 3.25 8.25 24.42
N PHE A 221 4.25 8.68 23.62
CA PHE A 221 4.06 9.21 22.28
C PHE A 221 4.55 8.23 21.23
N ILE A 222 3.61 7.70 20.43
CA ILE A 222 3.84 6.70 19.37
C ILE A 222 3.61 7.37 18.01
N ALA A 223 4.56 7.23 17.09
CA ALA A 223 4.32 7.47 15.67
C ALA A 223 3.98 6.14 14.99
N LEU A 224 2.85 6.09 14.32
CA LEU A 224 2.42 5.01 13.45
C LEU A 224 2.68 5.45 12.01
N THR A 225 3.73 4.89 11.38
CA THR A 225 4.30 5.44 10.15
C THR A 225 4.23 4.44 9.01
N HIS A 226 4.06 4.96 7.80
CA HIS A 226 4.29 4.22 6.57
C HIS A 226 5.29 5.00 5.71
N THR A 227 6.55 5.06 6.17
CA THR A 227 7.58 5.96 5.64
C THR A 227 8.91 5.27 5.33
N GLY A 228 9.07 4.02 5.75
CA GLY A 228 10.32 3.27 5.65
C GLY A 228 11.34 3.62 6.74
N VAL A 229 12.23 2.66 7.05
CA VAL A 229 13.18 2.73 8.17
C VAL A 229 14.09 3.96 8.12
N GLU A 230 14.52 4.41 6.95
CA GLU A 230 15.42 5.57 6.83
C GLU A 230 14.70 6.89 7.17
N MET A 231 13.43 7.03 6.84
CA MET A 231 12.63 8.19 7.25
C MET A 231 12.27 8.08 8.74
N ASP A 232 11.97 6.89 9.24
CA ASP A 232 11.71 6.64 10.66
C ASP A 232 12.91 7.02 11.54
N LYS A 233 14.15 6.77 11.08
CA LYS A 233 15.37 7.26 11.74
C LYS A 233 15.43 8.78 11.81
N LYS A 234 15.02 9.49 10.74
CA LYS A 234 14.96 10.95 10.74
C LYS A 234 13.89 11.47 11.70
N LEU A 235 12.71 10.84 11.71
CA LEU A 235 11.64 11.15 12.68
C LEU A 235 12.15 10.99 14.12
N ALA A 236 12.84 9.88 14.44
CA ALA A 236 13.42 9.63 15.75
C ALA A 236 14.47 10.66 16.16
N GLN A 237 15.20 11.24 15.21
CA GLN A 237 16.21 12.26 15.47
C GLN A 237 15.63 13.67 15.61
N GLN A 238 14.53 13.99 14.93
CA GLN A 238 14.07 15.36 14.73
C GLN A 238 12.73 15.68 15.40
N VAL A 239 11.87 14.67 15.65
CA VAL A 239 10.58 14.88 16.31
C VAL A 239 10.76 14.80 17.84
N PRO A 240 10.56 15.89 18.58
CA PRO A 240 10.84 15.92 20.01
C PRO A 240 9.82 15.12 20.83
N GLY A 241 10.30 14.33 21.78
CA GLY A 241 9.46 13.60 22.74
C GLY A 241 8.78 12.36 22.20
N LEU A 242 9.17 11.89 21.02
CA LEU A 242 8.76 10.61 20.46
C LEU A 242 9.41 9.46 21.25
N ASP A 243 8.63 8.43 21.58
CA ASP A 243 9.09 7.26 22.36
C ASP A 243 9.21 6.01 21.46
N VAL A 244 8.23 5.79 20.59
CA VAL A 244 8.12 4.59 19.75
C VAL A 244 7.69 4.97 18.33
N ILE A 245 8.25 4.27 17.34
CA ILE A 245 7.80 4.26 15.95
C ILE A 245 7.41 2.84 15.58
N ILE A 246 6.17 2.67 15.10
CA ILE A 246 5.71 1.45 14.45
C ILE A 246 5.61 1.75 12.95
N GLY A 247 6.51 1.17 12.17
CA GLY A 247 6.72 1.51 10.76
C GLY A 247 6.28 0.44 9.76
N GLY A 248 6.31 0.81 8.48
CA GLY A 248 6.04 -0.02 7.30
C GLY A 248 6.73 0.55 6.06
N HIS A 249 6.34 0.10 4.87
CA HIS A 249 6.71 0.57 3.54
C HIS A 249 7.88 -0.18 2.86
N ASP A 250 8.99 -0.35 3.51
CA ASP A 250 10.21 -0.98 2.93
C ASP A 250 10.36 -2.47 3.28
N HIS A 251 9.34 -3.07 3.92
CA HIS A 251 9.22 -4.50 4.20
C HIS A 251 10.37 -5.08 5.05
N VAL A 252 10.98 -4.27 5.90
CA VAL A 252 12.13 -4.70 6.72
C VAL A 252 11.65 -5.52 7.91
N ALA A 253 12.30 -6.67 8.15
CA ALA A 253 12.13 -7.39 9.40
C ALA A 253 13.09 -6.82 10.46
N LEU A 254 12.54 -6.28 11.55
CA LEU A 254 13.30 -5.86 12.72
C LEU A 254 13.03 -6.81 13.88
N PRO A 255 13.81 -7.90 14.04
CA PRO A 255 13.62 -8.88 15.12
C PRO A 255 13.71 -8.26 16.52
N GLU A 256 14.50 -7.22 16.65
CA GLU A 256 14.61 -6.36 17.83
C GLU A 256 14.39 -4.89 17.41
N PRO A 257 13.83 -4.04 18.30
CA PRO A 257 13.66 -2.63 18.00
C PRO A 257 15.00 -1.96 17.70
N LEU A 258 15.06 -1.22 16.60
CA LEU A 258 16.20 -0.34 16.32
C LEU A 258 16.08 0.89 17.22
N VAL A 259 17.14 1.24 17.94
CA VAL A 259 17.14 2.40 18.83
C VAL A 259 17.89 3.56 18.20
N VAL A 260 17.19 4.68 17.96
CA VAL A 260 17.77 5.91 17.42
C VAL A 260 17.37 7.08 18.32
N ASN A 261 18.32 7.81 18.85
CA ASN A 261 18.09 8.94 19.77
C ASN A 261 17.16 8.61 20.95
N GLY A 262 17.18 7.34 21.42
CA GLY A 262 16.32 6.85 22.49
C GLY A 262 14.91 6.42 22.04
N VAL A 263 14.56 6.60 20.78
CA VAL A 263 13.29 6.18 20.17
C VAL A 263 13.41 4.75 19.67
N LEU A 264 12.40 3.93 19.96
CA LEU A 264 12.30 2.54 19.51
C LEU A 264 11.61 2.48 18.14
N ILE A 265 12.26 1.90 17.13
CA ILE A 265 11.73 1.73 15.79
C ILE A 265 11.47 0.24 15.55
N CYS A 266 10.24 -0.11 15.15
CA CYS A 266 9.78 -1.48 14.94
C CYS A 266 9.13 -1.63 13.56
N GLN A 267 9.36 -2.77 12.89
CA GLN A 267 8.68 -3.14 11.65
C GLN A 267 8.60 -4.67 11.54
N ALA A 268 7.48 -5.21 11.03
CA ALA A 268 7.15 -6.65 11.04
C ALA A 268 7.22 -7.31 9.65
N GLN A 269 8.09 -6.84 8.78
CA GLN A 269 8.26 -7.34 7.43
C GLN A 269 6.99 -7.06 6.56
N TYR A 270 6.35 -8.08 5.99
CA TYR A 270 5.20 -7.94 5.10
C TYR A 270 4.36 -9.23 5.05
N ARG A 271 3.17 -9.15 4.42
CA ARG A 271 2.25 -10.28 4.14
C ARG A 271 1.85 -11.11 5.37
N GLY A 272 1.95 -10.52 6.56
CA GLY A 272 1.61 -11.23 7.79
C GLY A 272 2.54 -12.41 8.10
N LEU A 273 3.79 -12.40 7.60
CA LEU A 273 4.83 -13.37 7.97
C LEU A 273 5.12 -13.36 9.47
N PHE A 274 5.01 -12.19 10.06
CA PHE A 274 5.19 -11.96 11.48
C PHE A 274 4.08 -11.09 12.04
N LEU A 275 3.71 -11.33 13.30
CA LEU A 275 3.08 -10.36 14.16
C LEU A 275 4.16 -9.72 15.01
N GLY A 276 4.32 -8.41 14.95
CA GLY A 276 5.25 -7.69 15.79
C GLY A 276 4.71 -7.57 17.21
N ARG A 277 5.57 -7.67 18.21
CA ARG A 277 5.28 -7.48 19.64
C ARG A 277 6.35 -6.64 20.28
N LEU A 278 5.96 -5.56 20.94
CA LEU A 278 6.85 -4.71 21.74
C LEU A 278 6.28 -4.64 23.16
N ASP A 279 7.01 -5.17 24.14
CA ASP A 279 6.63 -5.13 25.54
C ASP A 279 7.41 -4.02 26.26
N LEU A 280 6.68 -3.07 26.85
CA LEU A 280 7.24 -1.91 27.54
C LEU A 280 6.87 -1.92 29.01
N ARG A 281 7.83 -1.59 29.86
CA ARG A 281 7.58 -1.14 31.23
C ARG A 281 7.83 0.36 31.26
N ILE A 282 6.84 1.12 31.73
CA ILE A 282 6.85 2.58 31.76
C ILE A 282 6.76 3.02 33.20
N ASP A 283 7.67 3.91 33.62
CA ASP A 283 7.70 4.48 34.96
C ASP A 283 7.55 6.02 34.82
N GLY A 284 6.41 6.53 35.26
CA GLY A 284 5.97 7.88 34.92
C GLY A 284 5.79 8.02 33.42
N LYS A 285 6.60 8.88 32.76
CA LYS A 285 6.64 9.07 31.30
C LYS A 285 7.93 8.50 30.66
N LYS A 286 8.59 7.54 31.30
CA LYS A 286 9.85 6.96 30.79
C LYS A 286 9.73 5.46 30.56
N VAL A 287 10.10 5.04 29.37
CA VAL A 287 10.31 3.63 29.06
C VAL A 287 11.57 3.16 29.79
N VAL A 288 11.41 2.23 30.74
CA VAL A 288 12.52 1.75 31.61
C VAL A 288 12.91 0.31 31.31
N LYS A 289 12.08 -0.43 30.58
CA LYS A 289 12.39 -1.79 30.12
C LYS A 289 11.68 -2.08 28.81
N VAL A 290 12.40 -2.73 27.90
CA VAL A 290 11.91 -3.13 26.58
C VAL A 290 12.07 -4.64 26.41
N GLY A 291 11.12 -5.29 25.78
CA GLY A 291 11.14 -6.70 25.40
C GLY A 291 10.26 -6.92 24.17
N GLY A 292 10.10 -8.18 23.77
CA GLY A 292 9.29 -8.56 22.60
C GLY A 292 10.14 -8.90 21.38
N GLY A 293 9.59 -8.75 20.19
CA GLY A 293 10.21 -9.08 18.91
C GLY A 293 9.20 -9.50 17.86
N LEU A 294 9.64 -10.22 16.85
CA LEU A 294 8.77 -10.73 15.79
C LEU A 294 8.28 -12.14 16.12
N ILE A 295 6.97 -12.35 16.16
CA ILE A 295 6.32 -13.66 16.35
C ILE A 295 6.05 -14.23 14.96
N PRO A 296 6.70 -15.33 14.54
CA PRO A 296 6.44 -15.94 13.23
C PRO A 296 5.03 -16.51 13.16
N VAL A 297 4.34 -16.25 12.06
CA VAL A 297 3.00 -16.77 11.79
C VAL A 297 3.14 -18.04 10.95
N THR A 298 3.14 -19.20 11.63
CA THR A 298 3.42 -20.51 11.04
C THR A 298 2.21 -21.44 11.07
N GLU A 299 2.31 -22.57 10.40
CA GLU A 299 1.26 -23.59 10.30
C GLU A 299 0.92 -24.27 11.65
N ASP A 300 1.80 -24.19 12.64
CA ASP A 300 1.56 -24.72 13.99
C ASP A 300 0.54 -23.89 14.80
N LEU A 301 0.25 -22.67 14.35
CA LEU A 301 -0.71 -21.80 15.02
C LEU A 301 -2.15 -22.22 14.66
N PRO A 302 -3.06 -22.31 15.64
CA PRO A 302 -4.46 -22.52 15.35
C PRO A 302 -5.04 -21.33 14.59
N GLU A 303 -6.01 -21.60 13.74
CA GLU A 303 -6.72 -20.57 12.95
C GLU A 303 -8.00 -20.14 13.67
N ASP A 304 -8.19 -18.83 13.79
CA ASP A 304 -9.44 -18.23 14.26
C ASP A 304 -10.58 -18.59 13.30
N GLN A 305 -11.63 -19.23 13.79
CA GLN A 305 -12.66 -19.82 12.94
C GLN A 305 -13.53 -18.77 12.25
N GLU A 306 -13.78 -17.62 12.89
CA GLU A 306 -14.58 -16.54 12.30
C GLU A 306 -13.84 -15.89 11.13
N VAL A 307 -12.56 -15.56 11.33
CA VAL A 307 -11.71 -15.00 10.26
C VAL A 307 -11.53 -16.02 9.14
N LYS A 308 -11.30 -17.31 9.47
CA LYS A 308 -11.16 -18.38 8.48
C LYS A 308 -12.40 -18.50 7.59
N GLN A 309 -13.58 -18.50 8.19
CA GLN A 309 -14.86 -18.58 7.44
C GLN A 309 -15.08 -17.35 6.57
N MET A 310 -14.75 -16.17 7.09
CA MET A 310 -14.85 -14.92 6.33
C MET A 310 -13.93 -14.96 5.11
N VAL A 311 -12.64 -15.32 5.26
CA VAL A 311 -11.71 -15.45 4.14
C VAL A 311 -12.18 -16.51 3.13
N ALA A 312 -12.67 -17.66 3.61
CA ALA A 312 -13.19 -18.72 2.74
C ALA A 312 -14.42 -18.27 1.93
N SER A 313 -15.28 -17.41 2.48
CA SER A 313 -16.44 -16.88 1.74
C SER A 313 -16.03 -15.97 0.58
N TYR A 314 -15.04 -15.07 0.81
CA TYR A 314 -14.47 -14.24 -0.25
C TYR A 314 -13.73 -15.07 -1.30
N ARG A 315 -13.01 -16.12 -0.86
CA ARG A 315 -12.35 -17.05 -1.77
C ARG A 315 -13.34 -17.77 -2.68
N ALA A 316 -14.43 -18.28 -2.13
CA ALA A 316 -15.48 -18.96 -2.91
C ALA A 316 -16.14 -18.02 -3.94
N GLU A 317 -16.39 -16.76 -3.57
CA GLU A 317 -16.92 -15.75 -4.49
C GLU A 317 -15.90 -15.40 -5.58
N LEU A 318 -14.62 -15.22 -5.22
CA LEU A 318 -13.52 -15.01 -6.16
C LEU A 318 -13.42 -16.17 -7.16
N GLU A 319 -13.41 -17.43 -6.67
CA GLU A 319 -13.34 -18.62 -7.51
C GLU A 319 -14.51 -18.71 -8.49
N HIS A 320 -15.72 -18.36 -8.04
CA HIS A 320 -16.88 -18.29 -8.92
C HIS A 320 -16.69 -17.26 -10.04
N LYS A 321 -16.25 -16.04 -9.70
CA LYS A 321 -15.98 -14.97 -10.68
C LYS A 321 -14.82 -15.32 -11.60
N LEU A 322 -13.75 -15.89 -11.08
CA LEU A 322 -12.54 -16.21 -11.84
C LEU A 322 -12.75 -17.38 -12.84
N LYS A 323 -13.71 -18.27 -12.59
CA LYS A 323 -14.07 -19.37 -13.51
C LYS A 323 -14.86 -18.93 -14.74
N GLU A 324 -15.30 -17.66 -14.82
CA GLU A 324 -15.95 -17.14 -16.02
C GLU A 324 -15.07 -17.36 -17.26
N VAL A 325 -15.59 -18.10 -18.23
CA VAL A 325 -14.90 -18.32 -19.50
C VAL A 325 -15.05 -17.09 -20.38
N VAL A 326 -13.95 -16.45 -20.72
CA VAL A 326 -13.91 -15.22 -21.52
C VAL A 326 -13.52 -15.45 -22.97
N GLY A 327 -13.05 -16.63 -23.32
CA GLY A 327 -12.66 -16.99 -24.69
C GLY A 327 -12.11 -18.40 -24.78
N LYS A 328 -11.51 -18.74 -25.93
CA LYS A 328 -10.85 -20.03 -26.18
C LYS A 328 -9.58 -19.82 -27.00
N ILE A 329 -8.51 -20.52 -26.64
CA ILE A 329 -7.26 -20.54 -27.38
C ILE A 329 -7.08 -21.89 -28.08
N THR A 330 -6.56 -21.86 -29.30
CA THR A 330 -6.26 -23.05 -30.09
C THR A 330 -4.75 -23.39 -30.13
N VAL A 331 -3.93 -22.55 -29.50
CA VAL A 331 -2.47 -22.77 -29.34
C VAL A 331 -2.05 -22.20 -28.00
N ARG A 332 -1.17 -22.89 -27.29
CA ARG A 332 -0.63 -22.39 -26.02
C ARG A 332 0.04 -21.03 -26.19
N LEU A 333 -0.33 -20.04 -25.35
CA LEU A 333 0.29 -18.72 -25.30
C LEU A 333 1.39 -18.70 -24.24
N VAL A 334 2.62 -18.43 -24.68
CA VAL A 334 3.85 -18.60 -23.89
C VAL A 334 4.19 -17.32 -23.15
N GLY A 335 4.17 -17.36 -21.83
CA GLY A 335 4.50 -16.24 -20.92
C GLY A 335 5.42 -16.62 -19.75
N GLU A 336 6.08 -17.81 -19.82
CA GLU A 336 7.07 -18.22 -18.82
C GLU A 336 8.21 -17.20 -18.74
N PRO A 337 8.64 -16.82 -17.51
CA PRO A 337 9.69 -15.83 -17.31
C PRO A 337 10.99 -16.11 -18.08
N GLU A 338 11.39 -17.38 -18.20
CA GLU A 338 12.61 -17.79 -18.88
C GLU A 338 12.57 -17.52 -20.40
N LYS A 339 11.37 -17.46 -20.98
CA LYS A 339 11.16 -17.20 -22.41
C LYS A 339 10.79 -15.74 -22.65
N ILE A 340 9.74 -15.23 -21.99
CA ILE A 340 9.23 -13.88 -22.27
C ILE A 340 10.22 -12.76 -21.92
N ARG A 341 11.20 -13.06 -21.05
CA ARG A 341 12.27 -12.14 -20.67
C ARG A 341 13.54 -12.29 -21.50
N THR A 342 13.56 -13.16 -22.52
CA THR A 342 14.77 -13.45 -23.28
C THR A 342 14.56 -13.53 -24.79
N MET A 343 13.34 -13.79 -25.23
CA MET A 343 12.99 -13.95 -26.64
C MET A 343 11.57 -13.48 -26.94
N GLU A 344 11.25 -13.38 -28.22
CA GLU A 344 9.87 -13.16 -28.68
C GLU A 344 8.98 -14.31 -28.25
N THR A 345 7.78 -13.99 -27.75
CA THR A 345 6.74 -14.98 -27.46
C THR A 345 5.42 -14.58 -28.11
N ASN A 346 4.59 -15.58 -28.41
CA ASN A 346 3.28 -15.33 -28.98
C ASN A 346 2.33 -14.58 -28.02
N LEU A 347 2.43 -14.80 -26.71
CA LEU A 347 1.67 -14.01 -25.72
C LEU A 347 2.17 -12.57 -25.66
N GLY A 348 3.49 -12.36 -25.69
CA GLY A 348 4.07 -11.02 -25.73
C GLY A 348 3.63 -10.23 -26.97
N ASN A 349 3.62 -10.90 -28.13
CA ASN A 349 3.11 -10.33 -29.37
C ASN A 349 1.63 -9.95 -29.25
N LEU A 350 0.79 -10.84 -28.72
CA LEU A 350 -0.64 -10.62 -28.55
C LEU A 350 -0.93 -9.42 -27.63
N VAL A 351 -0.28 -9.38 -26.46
CA VAL A 351 -0.44 -8.26 -25.49
C VAL A 351 -0.02 -6.94 -26.15
N ALA A 352 1.14 -6.89 -26.78
CA ALA A 352 1.63 -5.70 -27.48
C ALA A 352 0.68 -5.26 -28.62
N ASP A 353 0.10 -6.19 -29.37
CA ASP A 353 -0.86 -5.90 -30.44
C ASP A 353 -2.15 -5.28 -29.90
N ILE A 354 -2.65 -5.79 -28.78
CA ILE A 354 -3.84 -5.26 -28.12
C ILE A 354 -3.56 -3.85 -27.61
N MET A 355 -2.43 -3.63 -26.94
CA MET A 355 -2.01 -2.30 -26.47
C MET A 355 -1.89 -1.30 -27.62
N ARG A 356 -1.21 -1.67 -28.72
CA ARG A 356 -1.03 -0.80 -29.89
C ARG A 356 -2.36 -0.38 -30.51
N ARG A 357 -3.29 -1.32 -30.66
CA ARG A 357 -4.65 -1.05 -31.19
C ARG A 357 -5.42 -0.12 -30.29
N ALA A 358 -5.46 -0.40 -28.99
CA ALA A 358 -6.20 0.40 -28.01
C ALA A 358 -5.66 1.82 -27.87
N ALA A 359 -4.35 2.03 -27.97
CA ALA A 359 -3.72 3.33 -27.92
C ALA A 359 -3.73 4.10 -29.26
N HIS A 360 -4.05 3.42 -30.39
CA HIS A 360 -3.93 3.96 -31.74
C HIS A 360 -2.52 4.49 -32.06
N THR A 361 -1.48 3.73 -31.71
CA THR A 361 -0.08 4.10 -31.89
C THR A 361 0.59 3.32 -33.02
N GLU A 362 1.75 3.80 -33.48
CA GLU A 362 2.56 3.10 -34.52
C GLU A 362 3.24 1.86 -33.96
N ILE A 363 3.63 1.92 -32.69
CA ILE A 363 4.42 0.89 -32.00
C ILE A 363 3.76 0.61 -30.64
N ALA A 364 3.92 -0.62 -30.13
CA ALA A 364 3.75 -0.89 -28.71
C ALA A 364 4.95 -1.66 -28.17
N LEU A 365 5.32 -1.35 -26.94
CA LEU A 365 6.38 -2.00 -26.18
C LEU A 365 5.82 -2.42 -24.82
N VAL A 366 6.01 -3.67 -24.44
CA VAL A 366 5.67 -4.17 -23.12
C VAL A 366 6.83 -4.93 -22.53
N ASN A 367 7.18 -4.62 -21.29
CA ASN A 367 8.25 -5.34 -20.59
C ASN A 367 7.80 -6.74 -20.20
N GLY A 368 8.67 -7.75 -20.42
CA GLY A 368 8.38 -9.15 -20.12
C GLY A 368 8.03 -9.41 -18.65
N GLY A 369 8.49 -8.53 -17.75
CA GLY A 369 8.16 -8.58 -16.32
C GLY A 369 6.68 -8.33 -16.00
N SER A 370 5.96 -7.65 -16.87
CA SER A 370 4.51 -7.42 -16.73
C SER A 370 3.66 -8.65 -17.04
N ILE A 371 4.22 -9.61 -17.79
CA ILE A 371 3.56 -10.85 -18.19
C ILE A 371 4.11 -12.00 -17.33
N ARG A 372 3.25 -12.61 -16.50
CA ARG A 372 3.68 -13.45 -15.37
C ARG A 372 3.43 -14.94 -15.54
N ALA A 373 2.59 -15.34 -16.50
CA ALA A 373 2.19 -16.73 -16.72
C ALA A 373 1.87 -16.99 -18.18
N SER A 374 1.91 -18.27 -18.57
CA SER A 374 1.36 -18.77 -19.85
C SER A 374 -0.13 -19.03 -19.72
N ILE A 375 -0.83 -19.13 -20.87
CA ILE A 375 -2.19 -19.66 -20.97
C ILE A 375 -2.16 -20.93 -21.83
N ASP A 376 -2.67 -22.02 -21.29
CA ASP A 376 -2.72 -23.29 -21.99
C ASP A 376 -3.84 -23.33 -23.05
N GLU A 377 -3.74 -24.23 -24.03
CA GLU A 377 -4.77 -24.45 -25.03
C GLU A 377 -6.09 -24.87 -24.38
N GLY A 378 -7.19 -24.29 -24.83
CA GLY A 378 -8.54 -24.56 -24.30
C GLY A 378 -9.33 -23.30 -23.97
N PRO A 379 -10.35 -23.41 -23.10
CA PRO A 379 -11.10 -22.26 -22.62
C PRO A 379 -10.21 -21.35 -21.77
N ILE A 380 -10.33 -20.04 -21.98
CA ILE A 380 -9.65 -19.01 -21.18
C ILE A 380 -10.61 -18.54 -20.10
N THR A 381 -10.17 -18.57 -18.85
CA THR A 381 -10.93 -18.03 -17.73
C THR A 381 -10.42 -16.63 -17.32
N LEU A 382 -11.20 -15.91 -16.54
CA LEU A 382 -10.72 -14.67 -15.91
C LEU A 382 -9.47 -14.94 -15.06
N GLU A 383 -9.40 -16.10 -14.37
CA GLU A 383 -8.22 -16.50 -13.59
C GLU A 383 -6.96 -16.55 -14.46
N ASP A 384 -7.04 -17.10 -15.66
CA ASP A 384 -5.89 -17.16 -16.58
C ASP A 384 -5.41 -15.75 -16.93
N VAL A 385 -6.33 -14.82 -17.20
CA VAL A 385 -5.98 -13.44 -17.52
C VAL A 385 -5.34 -12.73 -16.32
N TRP A 386 -5.87 -12.95 -15.11
CA TRP A 386 -5.31 -12.40 -13.88
C TRP A 386 -3.93 -12.96 -13.57
N ARG A 387 -3.69 -14.24 -13.81
CA ARG A 387 -2.34 -14.84 -13.66
C ARG A 387 -1.34 -14.26 -14.64
N VAL A 388 -1.79 -13.98 -15.88
CA VAL A 388 -0.93 -13.37 -16.91
C VAL A 388 -0.60 -11.93 -16.57
N PHE A 389 -1.57 -11.13 -16.17
CA PHE A 389 -1.41 -9.70 -15.91
C PHE A 389 -2.00 -9.33 -14.53
N PRO A 390 -1.30 -9.68 -13.42
CA PRO A 390 -1.84 -9.50 -12.07
C PRO A 390 -1.85 -8.04 -11.58
N TYR A 391 -1.12 -7.16 -12.27
CA TYR A 391 -1.01 -5.76 -11.92
C TYR A 391 -2.14 -4.93 -12.55
N ASP A 392 -2.56 -3.86 -11.86
CA ASP A 392 -3.48 -2.86 -12.41
C ASP A 392 -2.76 -1.86 -13.32
N SER A 393 -1.86 -2.39 -14.16
CA SER A 393 -1.07 -1.59 -15.10
C SER A 393 -1.97 -0.88 -16.11
N GLN A 394 -1.84 0.45 -16.16
CA GLN A 394 -2.60 1.28 -17.08
C GLN A 394 -1.89 1.39 -18.42
N LEU A 395 -2.69 1.44 -19.49
CA LEU A 395 -2.17 1.74 -20.81
C LEU A 395 -1.71 3.20 -20.87
N ALA A 396 -0.50 3.41 -21.38
CA ALA A 396 0.05 4.75 -21.60
C ALA A 396 0.51 4.92 -23.04
N SER A 397 0.67 6.17 -23.48
CA SER A 397 1.31 6.48 -24.76
C SER A 397 2.33 7.61 -24.60
N VAL A 398 3.36 7.56 -25.44
CA VAL A 398 4.46 8.53 -25.46
C VAL A 398 5.00 8.65 -26.89
N GLU A 399 5.54 9.81 -27.24
CA GLU A 399 6.30 9.99 -28.48
C GLU A 399 7.79 10.02 -28.21
N LEU A 400 8.53 9.15 -28.93
CA LEU A 400 9.99 9.09 -28.88
C LEU A 400 10.59 9.25 -30.26
N SER A 401 11.79 9.84 -30.33
CA SER A 401 12.60 9.80 -31.55
C SER A 401 13.12 8.37 -31.83
N GLY A 402 13.45 8.08 -33.07
CA GLY A 402 14.06 6.80 -33.42
C GLY A 402 15.35 6.53 -32.65
N SER A 403 16.14 7.56 -32.31
CA SER A 403 17.33 7.44 -31.47
C SER A 403 16.98 6.95 -30.06
N GLN A 404 15.91 7.49 -29.45
CA GLN A 404 15.47 7.06 -28.11
C GLN A 404 14.90 5.62 -28.15
N ILE A 405 14.22 5.24 -29.24
CA ILE A 405 13.76 3.84 -29.43
C ILE A 405 14.96 2.90 -29.53
N GLU A 406 15.99 3.25 -30.30
CA GLU A 406 17.21 2.44 -30.42
C GLU A 406 17.89 2.29 -29.04
N GLU A 407 17.95 3.34 -28.22
CA GLU A 407 18.47 3.28 -26.86
C GLU A 407 17.63 2.35 -25.96
N ALA A 408 16.29 2.43 -26.03
CA ALA A 408 15.40 1.53 -25.30
C ALA A 408 15.58 0.07 -25.69
N LEU A 409 15.72 -0.24 -26.99
CA LEU A 409 16.02 -1.58 -27.47
C LEU A 409 17.41 -2.05 -27.01
N ARG A 410 18.40 -1.17 -27.02
CA ARG A 410 19.75 -1.48 -26.53
C ARG A 410 19.73 -1.79 -25.03
N HIS A 411 18.98 -1.02 -24.24
CA HIS A 411 18.77 -1.31 -22.82
C HIS A 411 18.11 -2.69 -22.64
N SER A 412 17.02 -2.97 -23.36
CA SER A 412 16.30 -4.25 -23.31
C SER A 412 17.24 -5.47 -23.53
N VAL A 413 18.10 -5.41 -24.55
CA VAL A 413 19.00 -6.55 -24.86
C VAL A 413 20.24 -6.62 -23.98
N SER A 414 20.62 -5.55 -23.30
CA SER A 414 21.75 -5.49 -22.36
C SER A 414 21.49 -6.12 -21.01
N LEU A 415 20.21 -6.31 -20.62
CA LEU A 415 19.82 -6.79 -19.30
C LEU A 415 20.19 -8.27 -19.03
N GLY A 416 20.73 -8.96 -20.03
CA GLY A 416 21.14 -10.37 -19.92
C GLY A 416 19.96 -11.35 -19.86
N PRO A 417 20.22 -12.65 -19.93
CA PRO A 417 19.16 -13.65 -19.91
C PRO A 417 18.57 -13.85 -18.50
N GLY A 418 17.27 -13.63 -18.38
CA GLY A 418 16.40 -14.34 -17.44
C GLY A 418 16.09 -13.73 -16.09
N LEU A 419 16.82 -12.75 -15.56
CA LEU A 419 16.59 -12.26 -14.19
C LEU A 419 15.78 -10.96 -14.10
N THR A 420 15.85 -10.09 -15.09
CA THR A 420 15.15 -8.80 -15.08
C THR A 420 13.90 -8.82 -15.93
N GLY A 421 12.86 -8.09 -15.50
CA GLY A 421 11.61 -7.96 -16.24
C GLY A 421 11.71 -7.11 -17.53
N GLY A 422 12.83 -6.40 -17.73
CA GLY A 422 12.95 -5.33 -18.70
C GLY A 422 13.03 -5.74 -20.18
N PHE A 423 13.19 -7.01 -20.53
CA PHE A 423 13.19 -7.44 -21.93
C PHE A 423 11.86 -7.10 -22.60
N LEU A 424 11.92 -6.43 -23.77
CA LEU A 424 10.72 -5.91 -24.46
C LEU A 424 10.10 -6.92 -25.41
N GLN A 425 8.78 -7.03 -25.34
CA GLN A 425 7.91 -7.62 -26.36
C GLN A 425 7.32 -6.49 -27.22
N LEU A 426 7.06 -6.72 -28.51
CA LEU A 426 6.88 -5.66 -29.50
C LEU A 426 5.61 -5.83 -30.33
N SER A 427 5.02 -4.70 -30.75
CA SER A 427 4.07 -4.61 -31.85
C SER A 427 4.39 -3.43 -32.77
N GLY A 428 4.14 -3.59 -34.09
CA GLY A 428 4.37 -2.56 -35.09
C GLY A 428 5.83 -2.35 -35.46
N MET A 429 6.75 -3.12 -34.90
CA MET A 429 8.18 -3.05 -35.20
C MET A 429 8.86 -4.41 -35.13
N SER A 430 10.09 -4.49 -35.67
CA SER A 430 10.96 -5.66 -35.59
C SER A 430 12.45 -5.27 -35.56
N PHE A 431 13.29 -6.13 -34.98
CA PHE A 431 14.74 -5.94 -34.98
C PHE A 431 15.49 -7.27 -34.85
N VAL A 432 16.81 -7.23 -35.08
CA VAL A 432 17.72 -8.33 -34.89
C VAL A 432 18.66 -8.06 -33.74
N ILE A 433 18.81 -9.00 -32.82
CA ILE A 433 19.81 -8.95 -31.75
C ILE A 433 21.13 -9.45 -32.33
N GLY A 434 22.07 -8.54 -32.55
CA GLY A 434 23.44 -8.85 -32.99
C GLY A 434 24.46 -8.74 -31.84
N PRO A 435 25.74 -9.06 -32.13
CA PRO A 435 26.81 -9.03 -31.10
C PRO A 435 27.01 -7.67 -30.42
N SER A 436 26.70 -6.56 -31.11
CA SER A 436 26.86 -5.18 -30.60
C SER A 436 25.54 -4.51 -30.17
N GLY A 437 24.45 -5.27 -30.11
CA GLY A 437 23.12 -4.78 -29.74
C GLY A 437 22.08 -4.87 -30.86
N PRO A 438 20.99 -4.07 -30.80
CA PRO A 438 19.91 -4.13 -31.79
C PRO A 438 20.39 -3.67 -33.19
N GLN A 439 20.00 -4.40 -34.19
CA GLN A 439 20.32 -4.16 -35.60
C GLN A 439 19.05 -4.32 -36.46
N GLU A 440 19.09 -3.88 -37.71
CA GLU A 440 17.98 -3.99 -38.68
C GLU A 440 16.63 -3.56 -38.11
N ILE A 441 16.62 -2.48 -37.34
CA ILE A 441 15.39 -1.99 -36.69
C ILE A 441 14.44 -1.47 -37.75
N ARG A 442 13.21 -2.00 -37.79
CA ARG A 442 12.16 -1.62 -38.73
C ARG A 442 10.87 -1.25 -37.98
N VAL A 443 10.20 -0.21 -38.43
CA VAL A 443 8.86 0.18 -37.96
C VAL A 443 7.92 0.05 -39.16
N GLN A 444 6.86 -0.73 -39.00
CA GLN A 444 5.92 -1.05 -40.10
C GLN A 444 6.63 -1.47 -41.39
N GLY A 445 7.66 -2.30 -41.26
CA GLY A 445 8.48 -2.83 -42.37
C GLY A 445 9.52 -1.85 -42.93
N LYS A 446 9.52 -0.55 -42.56
CA LYS A 446 10.47 0.45 -43.02
C LYS A 446 11.63 0.60 -42.04
N PRO A 447 12.85 0.93 -42.48
CA PRO A 447 13.99 1.20 -41.61
C PRO A 447 13.65 2.34 -40.63
N LEU A 448 14.09 2.18 -39.38
CA LEU A 448 13.93 3.22 -38.32
C LEU A 448 14.66 4.51 -38.74
N GLN A 449 13.97 5.63 -38.66
CA GLN A 449 14.55 6.95 -38.90
C GLN A 449 14.86 7.63 -37.55
N ARG A 450 16.13 7.88 -37.27
CA ARG A 450 16.62 8.31 -35.94
C ARG A 450 15.96 9.59 -35.43
N GLU A 451 15.71 10.56 -36.31
CA GLU A 451 15.19 11.88 -35.95
C GLU A 451 13.65 11.94 -35.99
N ARG A 452 12.99 10.95 -36.57
CA ARG A 452 11.52 10.90 -36.64
C ARG A 452 10.93 10.58 -35.27
N LEU A 453 9.85 11.26 -34.93
CA LEU A 453 9.02 10.91 -33.78
C LEU A 453 8.05 9.79 -34.14
N TYR A 454 7.91 8.83 -33.24
CA TYR A 454 7.01 7.69 -33.33
C TYR A 454 6.10 7.66 -32.10
N SER A 455 4.82 7.43 -32.29
CA SER A 455 3.87 7.21 -31.21
C SER A 455 3.99 5.75 -30.71
N ILE A 456 4.08 5.61 -29.39
CA ILE A 456 4.36 4.32 -28.75
C ILE A 456 3.38 4.07 -27.61
N ALA A 457 2.75 2.89 -27.58
CA ALA A 457 2.00 2.38 -26.43
C ALA A 457 2.94 1.64 -25.49
N ILE A 458 2.84 1.92 -24.20
CA ILE A 458 3.61 1.30 -23.12
C ILE A 458 2.75 1.12 -21.87
N THR A 459 3.28 0.50 -20.82
CA THR A 459 2.65 0.50 -19.50
C THR A 459 2.93 1.82 -18.77
N ASP A 460 2.07 2.22 -17.86
CA ASP A 460 2.29 3.32 -16.92
C ASP A 460 3.59 3.15 -16.12
N PHE A 461 3.87 1.92 -15.68
CA PHE A 461 5.13 1.54 -15.03
C PHE A 461 6.36 1.90 -15.88
N MET A 462 6.35 1.56 -17.19
CA MET A 462 7.44 1.91 -18.10
C MET A 462 7.49 3.42 -18.35
N LEU A 463 6.33 4.09 -18.46
CA LEU A 463 6.26 5.55 -18.59
C LEU A 463 6.88 6.28 -17.40
N ALA A 464 6.77 5.70 -16.21
CA ALA A 464 7.41 6.17 -14.97
C ALA A 464 8.91 5.82 -14.87
N GLY A 465 9.48 5.13 -15.87
CA GLY A 465 10.89 4.73 -15.90
C GLY A 465 11.19 3.38 -15.27
N GLY A 466 10.15 2.58 -15.01
CA GLY A 466 10.30 1.22 -14.49
C GLY A 466 11.22 0.34 -15.34
N ASP A 467 11.83 -0.69 -14.75
CA ASP A 467 12.84 -1.55 -15.35
C ASP A 467 14.06 -0.79 -15.95
N GLY A 468 14.32 0.45 -15.49
CA GLY A 468 15.42 1.27 -15.99
C GLY A 468 15.15 2.05 -17.29
N TYR A 469 13.90 2.10 -17.74
CA TYR A 469 13.49 2.80 -18.96
C TYR A 469 13.31 4.33 -18.78
N GLY A 470 14.32 5.03 -18.23
CA GLY A 470 14.31 6.48 -18.10
C GLY A 470 14.13 7.28 -19.42
N HIS A 471 14.29 6.62 -20.57
CA HIS A 471 14.04 7.16 -21.91
C HIS A 471 12.57 7.58 -22.08
N PHE A 472 11.63 6.83 -21.56
CA PHE A 472 10.19 7.10 -21.66
C PHE A 472 9.77 8.32 -20.85
N GLN A 473 10.46 8.60 -19.74
CA GLN A 473 10.22 9.82 -18.95
C GLN A 473 10.56 11.10 -19.71
N LYS A 474 11.51 11.00 -20.67
CA LYS A 474 11.99 12.13 -21.50
C LYS A 474 11.18 12.26 -22.81
N GLY A 475 10.24 11.39 -23.07
CA GLY A 475 9.38 11.41 -24.26
C GLY A 475 8.42 12.59 -24.27
N ARG A 476 7.91 12.91 -25.47
CA ARG A 476 6.89 13.96 -25.68
C ARG A 476 5.49 13.36 -25.62
N ASN A 477 4.47 14.20 -25.46
CA ASN A 477 3.05 13.84 -25.52
C ASN A 477 2.71 12.61 -24.66
N ARG A 478 3.25 12.58 -23.43
CA ARG A 478 3.02 11.53 -22.45
C ARG A 478 1.57 11.56 -21.98
N LEU A 479 0.84 10.48 -22.19
CA LEU A 479 -0.58 10.40 -21.89
C LEU A 479 -0.91 9.05 -21.26
N LEU A 480 -1.55 9.06 -20.09
CA LEU A 480 -2.19 7.89 -19.53
C LEU A 480 -3.56 7.70 -20.18
N ARG A 481 -3.89 6.47 -20.54
CA ARG A 481 -5.17 6.10 -21.15
C ARG A 481 -6.08 5.51 -20.06
N PRO A 482 -7.40 5.72 -20.14
CA PRO A 482 -8.33 5.26 -19.09
C PRO A 482 -8.62 3.74 -19.17
N PHE A 483 -7.60 2.92 -19.51
CA PHE A 483 -7.75 1.49 -19.72
C PHE A 483 -6.69 0.72 -18.94
N LEU A 484 -7.12 -0.23 -18.12
CA LEU A 484 -6.21 -1.25 -17.60
C LEU A 484 -5.87 -2.26 -18.72
N ILE A 485 -4.61 -2.65 -18.81
CA ILE A 485 -4.17 -3.60 -19.86
C ILE A 485 -4.87 -4.94 -19.69
N ARG A 486 -5.09 -5.39 -18.45
CA ARG A 486 -5.84 -6.60 -18.15
C ARG A 486 -7.28 -6.54 -18.70
N ASP A 487 -7.97 -5.40 -18.55
CA ASP A 487 -9.35 -5.26 -19.05
C ASP A 487 -9.41 -5.24 -20.58
N LEU A 488 -8.38 -4.71 -21.24
CA LEU A 488 -8.24 -4.81 -22.68
C LEU A 488 -8.05 -6.26 -23.15
N LEU A 489 -7.28 -7.06 -22.41
CA LEU A 489 -7.12 -8.49 -22.67
C LEU A 489 -8.44 -9.22 -22.50
N ILE A 490 -9.18 -8.98 -21.41
CA ILE A 490 -10.50 -9.58 -21.16
C ILE A 490 -11.47 -9.24 -22.30
N SER A 491 -11.55 -7.94 -22.67
CA SER A 491 -12.42 -7.50 -23.76
C SER A 491 -12.04 -8.17 -25.09
N TYR A 492 -10.74 -8.21 -25.40
CA TYR A 492 -10.27 -8.88 -26.60
C TYR A 492 -10.64 -10.37 -26.65
N PHE A 493 -10.49 -11.10 -25.54
CA PHE A 493 -10.86 -12.51 -25.46
C PHE A 493 -12.38 -12.71 -25.58
N LYS A 494 -13.20 -11.84 -25.01
CA LYS A 494 -14.68 -11.90 -25.14
C LYS A 494 -15.15 -11.62 -26.57
N GLU A 495 -14.48 -10.73 -27.29
CA GLU A 495 -14.81 -10.37 -28.67
C GLU A 495 -14.35 -11.43 -29.67
N ASN A 496 -13.23 -12.10 -29.41
CA ASN A 496 -12.60 -13.07 -30.30
C ASN A 496 -12.77 -14.48 -29.73
N LYS A 497 -13.83 -15.17 -30.12
CA LYS A 497 -14.23 -16.47 -29.55
C LYS A 497 -13.18 -17.57 -29.66
N GLU A 498 -12.36 -17.56 -30.71
CA GLU A 498 -11.23 -18.48 -30.92
C GLU A 498 -9.99 -17.70 -31.31
N ILE A 499 -8.89 -17.92 -30.60
CA ILE A 499 -7.66 -17.17 -30.76
C ILE A 499 -6.54 -18.13 -31.09
N SER A 500 -5.86 -17.83 -32.20
CA SER A 500 -4.59 -18.44 -32.56
C SER A 500 -3.57 -17.31 -32.80
N HIS A 501 -2.49 -17.29 -32.05
CA HIS A 501 -1.45 -16.29 -32.19
C HIS A 501 -0.07 -16.94 -32.16
N GLY A 502 0.76 -16.61 -33.13
CA GLY A 502 2.09 -17.23 -33.33
C GLY A 502 3.24 -16.28 -32.99
N VAL A 503 4.44 -16.81 -33.06
CA VAL A 503 5.68 -16.02 -33.12
C VAL A 503 5.85 -15.59 -34.57
N GLU A 504 6.14 -14.30 -34.81
CA GLU A 504 6.17 -13.69 -36.14
C GLU A 504 7.59 -13.28 -36.62
N GLY A 505 8.61 -13.51 -35.79
CA GLY A 505 9.98 -13.09 -36.04
C GLY A 505 10.22 -11.61 -35.89
N ARG A 506 9.46 -10.96 -34.96
CA ARG A 506 9.62 -9.54 -34.61
C ARG A 506 10.96 -9.31 -33.91
N ILE A 507 11.42 -10.28 -33.11
CA ILE A 507 12.71 -10.26 -32.43
C ILE A 507 13.48 -11.51 -32.86
N ARG A 508 14.54 -11.31 -33.65
CA ARG A 508 15.40 -12.39 -34.11
C ARG A 508 16.79 -12.27 -33.49
N ARG A 509 17.47 -13.38 -33.30
CA ARG A 509 18.89 -13.37 -32.92
C ARG A 509 19.72 -13.72 -34.15
N GLN A 510 20.84 -13.02 -34.30
CA GLN A 510 21.85 -13.41 -35.27
C GLN A 510 22.45 -14.75 -34.83
N PRO A 511 22.62 -15.72 -35.73
CA PRO A 511 23.20 -17.01 -35.42
C PRO A 511 24.58 -16.91 -34.79
#